data_b288f61c3b5039e48c74a947d20593d5
#
_entry.id   b288f61c3b5039e48c74a947d20593d5
#
_cell.length_a   1.000
_cell.length_b   1.000
_cell.length_c   1.000
_cell.angle_alpha   90.00
_cell.angle_beta   90.00
_cell.angle_gamma   90.00
#
_symmetry.space_group_name_H-M   'P 1'
#
loop_
_entity.id
_entity.type
_entity.pdbx_description
1 polymer ?
#
loop_
_entity_poly.entity_id
_entity_poly.type
_entity_poly.pdbx_seq_one_letter_code
_entity_poly.pdbx_strand_id
1 'polypeptide(L)'
;MRNYKLERLQKGETFITSEKGNSMVPLIRSGQDHKLAPAIWEDCEKGDIVYCKVNGKFYTHLIKAKDEVKGVLIGNNKGRINGWTRQVYGRVVEVL
;
A
#
# COMPACT_ATOMS: atom_id res chain seq x y z
N MET A 1 -15.39 7.88 9.94
CA MET A 1 -15.71 6.98 8.82
C MET A 1 -15.00 5.66 9.03
N ARG A 2 -15.68 4.55 8.78
CA ARG A 2 -15.15 3.22 8.97
C ARG A 2 -14.23 2.83 7.82
N ASN A 3 -13.07 2.24 8.11
CA ASN A 3 -12.13 1.75 7.11
C ASN A 3 -12.17 0.21 7.09
N TYR A 4 -12.94 -0.35 6.16
CA TYR A 4 -13.13 -1.80 6.06
C TYR A 4 -11.85 -2.54 5.66
N LYS A 5 -11.01 -1.97 4.78
CA LYS A 5 -9.74 -2.60 4.40
C LYS A 5 -8.83 -2.74 5.62
N LEU A 6 -8.68 -1.67 6.38
CA LEU A 6 -7.83 -1.67 7.57
C LEU A 6 -8.35 -2.69 8.60
N GLU A 7 -9.66 -2.72 8.84
CA GLU A 7 -10.26 -3.67 9.78
C GLU A 7 -9.98 -5.11 9.38
N ARG A 8 -10.13 -5.44 8.09
CA ARG A 8 -9.87 -6.80 7.59
C ARG A 8 -8.40 -7.17 7.72
N LEU A 9 -7.50 -6.26 7.38
CA LEU A 9 -6.06 -6.48 7.51
C LEU A 9 -5.66 -6.68 8.98
N GLN A 10 -6.23 -5.91 9.89
CA GLN A 10 -5.95 -6.03 11.32
C GLN A 10 -6.48 -7.34 11.92
N LYS A 11 -7.48 -7.96 11.29
CA LYS A 11 -7.98 -9.29 11.65
C LYS A 11 -7.15 -10.42 11.02
N GLY A 12 -6.14 -10.10 10.23
CA GLY A 12 -5.29 -11.09 9.59
C GLY A 12 -5.85 -11.64 8.28
N GLU A 13 -6.83 -10.99 7.67
CA GLU A 13 -7.47 -11.48 6.45
C GLU A 13 -6.67 -11.07 5.21
N THR A 14 -6.66 -11.97 4.22
CA THR A 14 -6.19 -11.72 2.86
C THR A 14 -7.41 -11.70 1.97
N PHE A 15 -7.55 -10.69 1.12
CA PHE A 15 -8.77 -10.51 0.33
C PHE A 15 -8.49 -9.79 -0.98
N ILE A 16 -9.45 -9.92 -1.90
CA ILE A 16 -9.43 -9.22 -3.20
C ILE A 16 -10.16 -7.89 -3.04
N THR A 17 -9.55 -6.83 -3.53
CA THR A 17 -10.11 -5.48 -3.51
C THR A 17 -9.75 -4.74 -4.80
N SER A 18 -10.34 -3.59 -5.00
CA SER A 18 -10.01 -2.71 -6.11
C SER A 18 -10.10 -1.26 -5.65
N GLU A 19 -9.46 -0.37 -6.41
CA GLU A 19 -9.49 1.06 -6.15
C GLU A 19 -9.63 1.81 -7.47
N LYS A 20 -10.25 2.99 -7.41
CA LYS A 20 -10.34 3.90 -8.55
C LYS A 20 -9.16 4.86 -8.52
N GLY A 21 -8.69 5.26 -9.69
CA GLY A 21 -7.61 6.21 -9.85
C GLY A 21 -6.47 5.65 -10.68
N ASN A 22 -5.61 6.53 -11.17
CA ASN A 22 -4.54 6.20 -12.13
C ASN A 22 -3.14 6.38 -11.57
N SER A 23 -3.00 6.56 -10.24
CA SER A 23 -1.70 6.83 -9.61
C SER A 23 -0.70 5.68 -9.74
N MET A 24 -1.19 4.46 -9.96
CA MET A 24 -0.37 3.25 -10.04
C MET A 24 -0.30 2.62 -11.42
N VAL A 25 -0.88 3.27 -12.43
CA VAL A 25 -0.84 2.79 -13.81
C VAL A 25 0.62 2.76 -14.31
N PRO A 26 1.07 1.71 -15.02
CA PRO A 26 0.32 0.53 -15.48
C PRO A 26 0.34 -0.66 -14.50
N LEU A 27 0.93 -0.53 -13.33
CA LEU A 27 1.06 -1.64 -12.35
C LEU A 27 -0.30 -2.09 -11.83
N ILE A 28 -1.15 -1.12 -11.46
CA ILE A 28 -2.55 -1.36 -11.12
C ILE A 28 -3.37 -0.29 -11.81
N ARG A 29 -4.35 -0.73 -12.60
CA ARG A 29 -5.26 0.17 -13.31
C ARG A 29 -6.49 0.48 -12.46
N SER A 30 -7.15 1.61 -12.76
CA SER A 30 -8.40 1.98 -12.09
C SER A 30 -9.41 0.84 -12.15
N GLY A 31 -9.94 0.44 -10.99
CA GLY A 31 -10.91 -0.64 -10.87
C GLY A 31 -10.35 -2.05 -11.02
N GLN A 32 -9.05 -2.20 -11.22
CA GLN A 32 -8.43 -3.52 -11.36
C GLN A 32 -8.38 -4.24 -10.01
N ASP A 33 -8.82 -5.50 -10.01
CA ASP A 33 -8.77 -6.33 -8.82
C ASP A 33 -7.32 -6.68 -8.45
N HIS A 34 -7.04 -6.65 -7.17
CA HIS A 34 -5.76 -7.09 -6.63
C HIS A 34 -5.96 -7.72 -5.26
N LYS A 35 -5.06 -8.63 -4.92
CA LYS A 35 -5.10 -9.33 -3.64
C LYS A 35 -4.21 -8.60 -2.63
N LEU A 36 -4.80 -8.28 -1.48
CA LEU A 36 -4.14 -7.57 -0.40
C LEU A 36 -4.03 -8.48 0.82
N ALA A 37 -2.81 -8.62 1.35
CA ALA A 37 -2.52 -9.44 2.53
C ALA A 37 -1.94 -8.58 3.65
N PRO A 38 -2.14 -8.94 4.93
CA PRO A 38 -1.52 -8.22 6.04
C PRO A 38 -0.01 -8.20 5.90
N ALA A 39 0.59 -7.06 6.23
CA ALA A 39 2.05 -6.89 6.20
C ALA A 39 2.46 -5.77 7.15
N ILE A 40 3.69 -5.87 7.66
CA ILE A 40 4.34 -4.81 8.42
C ILE A 40 5.49 -4.25 7.57
N TRP A 41 5.89 -3.01 7.84
CA TRP A 41 6.89 -2.35 6.99
C TRP A 41 8.25 -3.08 6.99
N GLU A 42 8.60 -3.74 8.10
CA GLU A 42 9.85 -4.48 8.21
C GLU A 42 9.97 -5.62 7.20
N ASP A 43 8.86 -6.23 6.85
CA ASP A 43 8.82 -7.36 5.91
C ASP A 43 8.64 -6.92 4.45
N CYS A 44 8.53 -5.63 4.20
CA CYS A 44 8.34 -5.10 2.85
C CYS A 44 9.64 -4.55 2.29
N GLU A 45 9.75 -4.52 0.96
CA GLU A 45 10.93 -4.09 0.25
C GLU A 45 10.61 -3.00 -0.78
N LYS A 46 11.66 -2.30 -1.24
CA LYS A 46 11.53 -1.35 -2.35
C LYS A 46 10.90 -2.04 -3.55
N GLY A 47 9.91 -1.41 -4.13
CA GLY A 47 9.15 -1.94 -5.27
C GLY A 47 7.84 -2.61 -4.87
N ASP A 48 7.65 -2.96 -3.61
CA ASP A 48 6.37 -3.49 -3.13
C ASP A 48 5.29 -2.42 -3.18
N ILE A 49 4.07 -2.84 -3.46
CA ILE A 49 2.88 -1.98 -3.37
C ILE A 49 2.20 -2.29 -2.04
N VAL A 50 2.02 -1.29 -1.22
CA VAL A 50 1.52 -1.47 0.14
C VAL A 50 0.32 -0.58 0.44
N TYR A 51 -0.56 -1.07 1.31
CA TYR A 51 -1.63 -0.29 1.90
C TYR A 51 -1.10 0.33 3.19
N CYS A 52 -1.02 1.65 3.23
CA CYS A 52 -0.32 2.36 4.26
C CYS A 52 -0.98 3.69 4.61
N LYS A 53 -0.54 4.28 5.70
CA LYS A 53 -1.00 5.61 6.14
C LYS A 53 0.20 6.55 6.20
N VAL A 54 0.12 7.67 5.48
CA VAL A 54 1.17 8.70 5.44
C VAL A 54 0.53 10.04 5.75
N ASN A 55 1.04 10.73 6.77
CA ASN A 55 0.52 12.04 7.18
C ASN A 55 -1.01 12.06 7.34
N GLY A 56 -1.56 11.00 7.94
CA GLY A 56 -2.99 10.89 8.21
C GLY A 56 -3.87 10.41 7.07
N LYS A 57 -3.31 10.12 5.90
CA LYS A 57 -4.06 9.64 4.73
C LYS A 57 -3.64 8.23 4.33
N PHE A 58 -4.61 7.43 3.89
CA PHE A 58 -4.37 6.07 3.41
C PHE A 58 -4.06 6.06 1.93
N TYR A 59 -3.12 5.20 1.54
CA TYR A 59 -2.70 5.02 0.15
C TYR A 59 -2.42 3.54 -0.13
N THR A 60 -2.65 3.13 -1.38
CA THR A 60 -2.10 1.89 -1.95
C THR A 60 -1.04 2.33 -2.97
N HIS A 61 0.20 2.47 -2.53
CA HIS A 61 1.28 3.05 -3.32
C HIS A 61 2.56 2.25 -3.19
N LEU A 62 3.57 2.62 -3.98
CA LEU A 62 4.88 1.96 -4.05
C LEU A 62 5.79 2.37 -2.91
N ILE A 63 6.59 1.41 -2.46
CA ILE A 63 7.76 1.69 -1.64
C ILE A 63 8.90 2.13 -2.56
N LYS A 64 9.35 3.37 -2.41
CA LYS A 64 10.42 3.96 -3.21
C LYS A 64 11.80 3.78 -2.58
N ALA A 65 11.85 3.67 -1.24
CA ALA A 65 13.08 3.48 -0.48
C ALA A 65 12.72 2.91 0.89
N LYS A 66 13.72 2.36 1.58
CA LYS A 66 13.55 1.81 2.92
C LYS A 66 14.71 2.28 3.81
N ASP A 67 14.39 2.63 5.05
CA ASP A 67 15.34 3.10 6.05
C ASP A 67 15.00 2.46 7.39
N GLU A 68 16.01 2.04 8.15
CA GLU A 68 15.80 1.34 9.42
C GLU A 68 15.08 2.20 10.47
N VAL A 69 15.22 3.51 10.40
CA VAL A 69 14.62 4.44 11.36
C VAL A 69 13.32 5.03 10.84
N LYS A 70 13.32 5.48 9.59
CA LYS A 70 12.17 6.20 9.00
C LYS A 70 11.05 5.28 8.52
N GLY A 71 11.34 4.02 8.28
CA GLY A 71 10.42 3.05 7.70
C GLY A 71 10.52 2.99 6.18
N VAL A 72 9.45 3.27 5.49
CA VAL A 72 9.40 3.19 4.02
C VAL A 72 8.98 4.53 3.43
N LEU A 73 9.60 4.87 2.30
CA LEU A 73 9.26 6.07 1.53
C LEU A 73 8.18 5.68 0.51
N ILE A 74 7.03 6.32 0.62
CA ILE A 74 5.86 6.00 -0.19
C ILE A 74 5.71 7.00 -1.32
N GLY A 75 5.41 6.49 -2.51
CA GLY A 75 5.14 7.31 -3.67
C GLY A 75 4.30 6.55 -4.69
N ASN A 76 3.74 7.28 -5.66
CA ASN A 76 2.97 6.68 -6.72
C ASN A 76 3.87 6.30 -7.91
N ASN A 77 3.28 5.63 -8.91
CA ASN A 77 4.04 5.21 -10.10
C ASN A 77 4.20 6.34 -11.13
N LYS A 78 3.86 7.58 -10.78
CA LYS A 78 3.99 8.77 -11.63
C LYS A 78 4.97 9.80 -11.08
N GLY A 79 5.79 9.38 -10.10
CA GLY A 79 6.86 10.20 -9.55
C GLY A 79 6.49 11.06 -8.36
N ARG A 80 5.25 11.03 -7.89
CA ARG A 80 4.86 11.77 -6.69
C ARG A 80 5.32 11.03 -5.43
N ILE A 81 5.91 11.76 -4.50
CA ILE A 81 6.32 11.23 -3.19
C ILE A 81 5.31 11.68 -2.13
N ASN A 82 4.80 10.73 -1.35
CA ASN A 82 3.87 10.99 -0.25
C ASN A 82 4.60 11.24 1.06
N GLY A 83 5.68 10.54 1.33
CA GLY A 83 6.48 10.69 2.52
C GLY A 83 6.92 9.38 3.14
N TRP A 84 7.63 9.47 4.26
CA TRP A 84 8.08 8.33 5.05
C TRP A 84 7.00 7.89 6.02
N THR A 85 6.88 6.57 6.22
CA THR A 85 5.95 6.02 7.20
C THR A 85 6.40 4.64 7.68
N ARG A 86 6.02 4.30 8.91
CA ARG A 86 6.08 2.93 9.42
C ARG A 86 4.69 2.30 9.48
N GLN A 87 3.65 3.06 9.12
CA GLN A 87 2.26 2.60 9.19
C GLN A 87 1.88 1.87 7.91
N VAL A 88 2.45 0.68 7.73
CA VAL A 88 2.10 -0.26 6.68
C VAL A 88 1.20 -1.33 7.28
N TYR A 89 0.08 -1.58 6.65
CA TYR A 89 -0.94 -2.53 7.13
C TYR A 89 -1.10 -3.73 6.21
N GLY A 90 -0.83 -3.57 4.94
CA GLY A 90 -0.96 -4.65 3.98
C GLY A 90 -0.04 -4.47 2.78
N ARG A 91 0.11 -5.55 2.02
CA ARG A 91 0.90 -5.59 0.80
C ARG A 91 0.10 -6.24 -0.31
N VAL A 92 0.18 -5.69 -1.51
CA VAL A 92 -0.40 -6.30 -2.70
C VAL A 92 0.46 -7.50 -3.07
N VAL A 93 -0.14 -8.70 -3.02
CA VAL A 93 0.58 -9.95 -3.29
C VAL A 93 0.28 -10.50 -4.67
N GLU A 94 -0.76 -10.01 -5.32
CA GLU A 94 -1.14 -10.41 -6.68
C GLU A 94 -2.01 -9.34 -7.32
N VAL A 95 -1.76 -9.05 -8.59
CA VAL A 95 -2.64 -8.20 -9.42
C VAL A 95 -3.36 -9.13 -10.38
N LEU A 96 -4.69 -9.05 -10.40
CA LEU A 96 -5.54 -10.00 -11.12
C LEU A 96 -5.97 -9.53 -12.51
#